data_c2e462da34655cb29ea369e944b7a541
#
_entry.id   c2e462da34655cb29ea369e944b7a541
#
_cell.length_a   1.000
_cell.length_b   1.000
_cell.length_c   1.000
_cell.angle_alpha   90.00
_cell.angle_beta   90.00
_cell.angle_gamma   90.00
#
_symmetry.space_group_name_H-M   'P 1'
#
loop_
_entity.id
_entity.type
_entity.pdbx_description
1 polymer ?
#
loop_
_entity_poly.entity_id
_entity_poly.type
_entity_poly.pdbx_seq_one_letter_code
_entity_poly.pdbx_strand_id
1 'polypeptide(L)'
;DHSQLTGPYVIQKLYELTGGDAIISTDVGQHQMWAAQYFKFKEPRTFLTSGGLGTMGYGLGAAIGAKMGCKDKTVINIAGDGCFRMNMNEIATAVRCGKPLVQIILNNHVLGMVRQWQTLFYEQRYSQTILNDGVDFVKVSEAMGAKAIRVTKMEEVEPALKMALSSEGPIVLDCWIDQDLSVYPMVPAGASLDEVFDEEDVKK
;
A
#
# COMPACT_ATOMS: atom_id res chain seq x y z
N ASP A 1 -1.25 -13.67 16.06
CA ASP A 1 -2.26 -14.52 15.43
C ASP A 1 -2.03 -14.51 13.91
N HIS A 2 -1.56 -15.63 13.34
CA HIS A 2 -1.24 -15.74 11.90
C HIS A 2 -2.48 -16.01 11.04
N SER A 3 -3.68 -15.77 11.55
CA SER A 3 -4.93 -16.06 10.83
C SER A 3 -5.41 -14.90 9.95
N GLN A 4 -4.91 -13.69 10.15
CA GLN A 4 -5.34 -12.51 9.40
C GLN A 4 -4.28 -12.06 8.40
N LEU A 5 -4.74 -11.54 7.27
CA LEU A 5 -3.87 -10.94 6.25
C LEU A 5 -3.25 -9.65 6.78
N THR A 6 -1.94 -9.49 6.58
CA THR A 6 -1.19 -8.31 7.02
C THR A 6 -0.52 -7.59 5.86
N GLY A 7 -0.34 -6.27 5.99
CA GLY A 7 0.40 -5.47 5.01
C GLY A 7 1.85 -5.93 4.81
N PRO A 8 2.63 -6.16 5.87
CA PRO A 8 3.97 -6.73 5.77
C PRO A 8 4.04 -8.04 4.97
N TYR A 9 3.10 -8.96 5.19
CA TYR A 9 3.06 -10.23 4.47
C TYR A 9 2.87 -10.05 2.96
N VAL A 10 1.94 -9.18 2.55
CA VAL A 10 1.72 -8.88 1.13
C VAL A 10 2.99 -8.32 0.49
N ILE A 11 3.68 -7.39 1.18
CA ILE A 11 4.90 -6.76 0.68
C ILE A 11 6.07 -7.74 0.62
N GLN A 12 6.23 -8.59 1.62
CA GLN A 12 7.26 -9.65 1.62
C GLN A 12 7.05 -10.63 0.47
N LYS A 13 5.81 -11.08 0.24
CA LYS A 13 5.47 -11.94 -0.91
C LYS A 13 5.72 -11.24 -2.24
N LEU A 14 5.40 -9.97 -2.34
CA LEU A 14 5.71 -9.17 -3.53
C LEU A 14 7.22 -9.11 -3.79
N TYR A 15 8.03 -8.87 -2.74
CA TYR A 15 9.48 -8.90 -2.85
C TYR A 15 9.99 -10.26 -3.30
N GLU A 16 9.50 -11.36 -2.71
CA GLU A 16 9.90 -12.72 -3.09
C GLU A 16 9.64 -13.00 -4.57
N LEU A 17 8.45 -12.61 -5.07
CA LEU A 17 8.05 -12.87 -6.47
C LEU A 17 8.79 -11.99 -7.49
N THR A 18 9.13 -10.75 -7.13
CA THR A 18 9.85 -9.82 -8.01
C THR A 18 11.37 -9.94 -7.87
N GLY A 19 11.83 -10.59 -6.81
CA GLY A 19 13.25 -10.60 -6.44
C GLY A 19 13.81 -9.20 -6.17
N GLY A 20 12.96 -8.20 -5.91
CA GLY A 20 13.35 -6.80 -5.72
C GLY A 20 13.60 -6.02 -7.02
N ASP A 21 13.35 -6.62 -8.20
CA ASP A 21 13.46 -5.94 -9.51
C ASP A 21 12.10 -5.36 -9.93
N ALA A 22 11.71 -4.29 -9.27
CA ALA A 22 10.52 -3.53 -9.60
C ALA A 22 10.68 -2.07 -9.19
N ILE A 23 9.96 -1.18 -9.85
CA ILE A 23 9.75 0.20 -9.40
C ILE A 23 8.51 0.19 -8.50
N ILE A 24 8.71 0.53 -7.24
CA ILE A 24 7.63 0.64 -6.26
C ILE A 24 7.29 2.12 -6.07
N SER A 25 6.07 2.48 -6.38
CA SER A 25 5.48 3.75 -5.94
C SER A 25 4.65 3.51 -4.70
N THR A 26 4.61 4.46 -3.78
CA THR A 26 3.70 4.39 -2.63
C THR A 26 2.89 5.66 -2.47
N ASP A 27 1.70 5.49 -1.94
CA ASP A 27 1.01 6.56 -1.25
C ASP A 27 1.52 6.73 0.18
N VAL A 28 0.85 7.49 1.01
CA VAL A 28 1.33 7.92 2.33
C VAL A 28 0.52 7.30 3.47
N GLY A 29 1.21 6.65 4.40
CA GLY A 29 0.62 6.00 5.57
C GLY A 29 1.40 4.76 6.00
N GLN A 30 0.75 3.85 6.72
CA GLN A 30 1.36 2.60 7.19
C GLN A 30 1.95 1.77 6.04
N HIS A 31 1.23 1.68 4.91
CA HIS A 31 1.69 0.97 3.71
C HIS A 31 3.00 1.52 3.13
N GLN A 32 3.23 2.83 3.21
CA GLN A 32 4.48 3.49 2.82
C GLN A 32 5.65 3.01 3.70
N MET A 33 5.43 2.99 5.00
CA MET A 33 6.43 2.58 5.98
C MET A 33 6.73 1.08 5.83
N TRP A 34 5.71 0.23 5.69
CA TRP A 34 5.90 -1.20 5.44
C TRP A 34 6.62 -1.46 4.10
N ALA A 35 6.34 -0.69 3.05
CA ALA A 35 7.07 -0.81 1.79
C ALA A 35 8.55 -0.50 1.97
N ALA A 36 8.89 0.55 2.72
CA ALA A 36 10.27 0.91 3.03
C ALA A 36 10.98 -0.15 3.89
N GLN A 37 10.26 -0.79 4.83
CA GLN A 37 10.81 -1.77 5.75
C GLN A 37 10.99 -3.17 5.12
N TYR A 38 10.03 -3.62 4.32
CA TYR A 38 9.94 -5.02 3.89
C TYR A 38 10.28 -5.26 2.41
N PHE A 39 10.19 -4.25 1.54
CA PHE A 39 10.65 -4.39 0.16
C PHE A 39 12.12 -3.97 0.06
N LYS A 40 12.99 -4.92 -0.24
CA LYS A 40 14.43 -4.69 -0.32
C LYS A 40 14.80 -4.18 -1.72
N PHE A 41 14.97 -2.89 -1.85
CA PHE A 41 15.34 -2.24 -3.11
C PHE A 41 16.77 -2.57 -3.51
N LYS A 42 16.98 -2.96 -4.77
CA LYS A 42 18.29 -3.32 -5.32
C LYS A 42 18.93 -2.19 -6.11
N GLU A 43 18.10 -1.34 -6.73
CA GLU A 43 18.54 -0.28 -7.61
C GLU A 43 18.12 1.09 -7.05
N PRO A 44 18.97 2.12 -7.18
CA PRO A 44 18.59 3.47 -6.80
C PRO A 44 17.45 3.99 -7.68
N ARG A 45 16.65 4.90 -7.15
CA ARG A 45 15.50 5.53 -7.83
C ARG A 45 14.39 4.57 -8.23
N THR A 46 14.27 3.42 -7.57
CA THR A 46 13.17 2.47 -7.75
C THR A 46 12.12 2.55 -6.65
N PHE A 47 12.31 3.42 -5.67
CA PHE A 47 11.33 3.75 -4.64
C PHE A 47 10.84 5.19 -4.82
N LEU A 48 9.58 5.33 -5.28
CA LEU A 48 8.93 6.61 -5.56
C LEU A 48 7.90 6.90 -4.48
N THR A 49 8.13 7.91 -3.67
CA THR A 49 7.26 8.21 -2.54
C THR A 49 7.28 9.68 -2.17
N SER A 50 6.15 10.20 -1.67
CA SER A 50 6.06 11.54 -1.11
C SER A 50 6.56 11.56 0.33
N GLY A 51 7.88 11.33 0.53
CA GLY A 51 8.49 11.22 1.86
C GLY A 51 8.65 12.55 2.61
N GLY A 52 8.60 13.67 1.91
CA GLY A 52 8.71 15.01 2.51
C GLY A 52 7.36 15.59 2.90
N LEU A 53 6.50 15.87 1.94
CA LEU A 53 5.19 16.48 2.19
C LEU A 53 4.11 15.50 2.64
N GLY A 54 4.30 14.21 2.44
CA GLY A 54 3.31 13.21 2.82
C GLY A 54 1.99 13.34 2.04
N THR A 55 2.06 13.50 0.72
CA THR A 55 0.90 13.77 -0.12
C THR A 55 0.12 12.49 -0.41
N MET A 56 -1.05 12.33 0.20
CA MET A 56 -2.00 11.26 -0.12
C MET A 56 -2.52 11.44 -1.57
N GLY A 57 -2.58 10.35 -2.34
CA GLY A 57 -2.95 10.36 -3.76
C GLY A 57 -1.77 10.53 -4.73
N TYR A 58 -0.55 10.65 -4.24
CA TYR A 58 0.66 10.76 -5.08
C TYR A 58 0.96 9.47 -5.86
N GLY A 59 0.76 8.31 -5.23
CA GLY A 59 1.34 7.04 -5.66
C GLY A 59 0.89 6.57 -7.03
N LEU A 60 -0.42 6.59 -7.31
CA LEU A 60 -0.97 6.09 -8.58
C LEU A 60 -0.48 6.92 -9.77
N GLY A 61 -0.50 8.25 -9.67
CA GLY A 61 0.00 9.14 -10.72
C GLY A 61 1.50 8.93 -10.99
N ALA A 62 2.30 8.79 -9.91
CA ALA A 62 3.72 8.51 -10.01
C ALA A 62 4.00 7.15 -10.66
N ALA A 63 3.22 6.11 -10.33
CA ALA A 63 3.33 4.79 -10.95
C ALA A 63 3.01 4.81 -12.44
N ILE A 64 1.94 5.51 -12.85
CA ILE A 64 1.59 5.69 -14.27
C ILE A 64 2.77 6.37 -15.00
N GLY A 65 3.29 7.46 -14.44
CA GLY A 65 4.43 8.18 -15.01
C GLY A 65 5.69 7.30 -15.11
N ALA A 66 6.01 6.56 -14.05
CA ALA A 66 7.12 5.62 -14.05
C ALA A 66 6.97 4.53 -15.13
N LYS A 67 5.77 3.97 -15.28
CA LYS A 67 5.51 2.96 -16.31
C LYS A 67 5.62 3.52 -17.73
N MET A 68 5.22 4.76 -17.94
CA MET A 68 5.37 5.43 -19.24
C MET A 68 6.84 5.72 -19.56
N GLY A 69 7.65 6.09 -18.56
CA GLY A 69 9.07 6.35 -18.71
C GLY A 69 9.93 5.09 -18.78
N CYS A 70 9.56 4.03 -18.04
CA CYS A 70 10.31 2.78 -17.92
C CYS A 70 9.45 1.60 -18.39
N LYS A 71 9.21 1.53 -19.72
CA LYS A 71 8.24 0.61 -20.34
C LYS A 71 8.48 -0.87 -20.04
N ASP A 72 9.74 -1.27 -19.91
CA ASP A 72 10.16 -2.66 -19.73
C ASP A 72 10.26 -3.07 -18.24
N LYS A 73 10.14 -2.11 -17.32
CA LYS A 73 10.21 -2.39 -15.88
C LYS A 73 8.82 -2.75 -15.33
N THR A 74 8.81 -3.64 -14.35
CA THR A 74 7.64 -3.88 -13.51
C THR A 74 7.42 -2.66 -12.64
N VAL A 75 6.21 -2.11 -12.66
CA VAL A 75 5.83 -0.95 -11.84
C VAL A 75 4.62 -1.30 -11.00
N ILE A 76 4.72 -1.03 -9.71
CA ILE A 76 3.72 -1.38 -8.72
C ILE A 76 3.48 -0.17 -7.82
N ASN A 77 2.22 0.21 -7.65
CA ASN A 77 1.82 1.17 -6.62
C ASN A 77 1.26 0.43 -5.40
N ILE A 78 1.69 0.85 -4.20
CA ILE A 78 1.16 0.35 -2.93
C ILE A 78 0.48 1.53 -2.22
N ALA A 79 -0.83 1.43 -2.02
CA ALA A 79 -1.64 2.47 -1.41
C ALA A 79 -2.45 1.89 -0.24
N GLY A 80 -2.83 2.74 0.70
CA GLY A 80 -3.96 2.46 1.59
C GLY A 80 -5.27 2.83 0.92
N ASP A 81 -6.39 2.31 1.42
CA ASP A 81 -7.73 2.61 0.93
C ASP A 81 -8.07 4.11 1.00
N GLY A 82 -7.67 4.79 2.08
CA GLY A 82 -7.84 6.23 2.20
C GLY A 82 -7.07 7.04 1.14
N CYS A 83 -5.85 6.62 0.81
CA CYS A 83 -5.05 7.27 -0.22
C CYS A 83 -5.56 6.97 -1.64
N PHE A 84 -5.92 5.73 -1.91
CA PHE A 84 -6.44 5.34 -3.23
C PHE A 84 -7.69 6.14 -3.61
N ARG A 85 -8.56 6.46 -2.64
CA ARG A 85 -9.75 7.32 -2.83
C ARG A 85 -9.42 8.70 -3.38
N MET A 86 -8.23 9.24 -3.08
CA MET A 86 -7.85 10.59 -3.49
C MET A 86 -7.74 10.74 -5.00
N ASN A 87 -7.26 9.68 -5.69
CA ASN A 87 -6.99 9.71 -7.13
C ASN A 87 -7.40 8.42 -7.86
N MET A 88 -8.33 7.64 -7.33
CA MET A 88 -8.76 6.39 -7.97
C MET A 88 -9.31 6.56 -9.40
N ASN A 89 -9.79 7.76 -9.75
CA ASN A 89 -10.19 8.11 -11.09
C ASN A 89 -9.06 7.94 -12.13
N GLU A 90 -7.79 8.03 -11.70
CA GLU A 90 -6.63 7.85 -12.58
C GLU A 90 -6.42 6.38 -13.00
N ILE A 91 -7.19 5.43 -12.47
CA ILE A 91 -7.28 4.07 -13.04
C ILE A 91 -7.74 4.14 -14.51
N ALA A 92 -8.67 5.01 -14.85
CA ALA A 92 -9.08 5.23 -16.25
C ALA A 92 -7.91 5.75 -17.11
N THR A 93 -7.05 6.61 -16.56
CA THR A 93 -5.81 7.06 -17.22
C THR A 93 -4.84 5.90 -17.43
N ALA A 94 -4.63 5.07 -16.42
CA ALA A 94 -3.78 3.87 -16.52
C ALA A 94 -4.27 2.92 -17.62
N VAL A 95 -5.59 2.68 -17.67
CA VAL A 95 -6.23 1.84 -18.70
C VAL A 95 -6.00 2.43 -20.09
N ARG A 96 -6.21 3.75 -20.26
CA ARG A 96 -5.98 4.45 -21.54
C ARG A 96 -4.53 4.38 -21.98
N CYS A 97 -3.56 4.37 -21.05
CA CYS A 97 -2.15 4.21 -21.36
C CYS A 97 -1.82 2.80 -21.90
N GLY A 98 -2.67 1.81 -21.64
CA GLY A 98 -2.57 0.45 -22.19
C GLY A 98 -1.29 -0.29 -21.81
N LYS A 99 -0.73 -0.03 -20.62
CA LYS A 99 0.50 -0.64 -20.13
C LYS A 99 0.25 -1.41 -18.83
N PRO A 100 0.96 -2.52 -18.61
CA PRO A 100 0.89 -3.27 -17.36
C PRO A 100 1.25 -2.38 -16.17
N LEU A 101 0.37 -2.31 -15.19
CA LEU A 101 0.56 -1.60 -13.93
C LEU A 101 -0.16 -2.35 -12.83
N VAL A 102 0.52 -2.62 -11.74
CA VAL A 102 -0.09 -3.26 -10.57
C VAL A 102 -0.40 -2.20 -9.52
N GLN A 103 -1.67 -2.08 -9.15
CA GLN A 103 -2.13 -1.30 -8.01
C GLN A 103 -2.49 -2.24 -6.86
N ILE A 104 -1.78 -2.15 -5.75
CA ILE A 104 -2.11 -2.86 -4.51
C ILE A 104 -2.74 -1.87 -3.54
N ILE A 105 -3.90 -2.22 -2.99
CA ILE A 105 -4.57 -1.48 -1.93
C ILE A 105 -4.46 -2.32 -0.66
N LEU A 106 -3.70 -1.85 0.32
CA LEU A 106 -3.70 -2.41 1.67
C LEU A 106 -4.88 -1.78 2.43
N ASN A 107 -6.02 -2.45 2.34
CA ASN A 107 -7.32 -1.94 2.75
C ASN A 107 -7.64 -2.41 4.18
N ASN A 108 -7.48 -1.53 5.14
CA ASN A 108 -7.83 -1.77 6.53
C ASN A 108 -9.10 -1.03 6.98
N HIS A 109 -9.80 -0.38 6.05
CA HIS A 109 -11.02 0.39 6.29
C HIS A 109 -10.84 1.56 7.26
N VAL A 110 -9.61 2.04 7.46
CA VAL A 110 -9.29 3.16 8.33
C VAL A 110 -8.16 4.03 7.76
N LEU A 111 -8.05 5.25 8.26
CA LEU A 111 -6.82 6.04 8.11
C LEU A 111 -5.79 5.50 9.12
N GLY A 112 -5.10 4.42 8.73
CA GLY A 112 -4.34 3.58 9.66
C GLY A 112 -3.26 4.31 10.43
N MET A 113 -2.49 5.21 9.80
CA MET A 113 -1.45 5.96 10.50
C MET A 113 -2.05 6.93 11.52
N VAL A 114 -3.15 7.62 11.19
CA VAL A 114 -3.85 8.51 12.11
C VAL A 114 -4.44 7.71 13.29
N ARG A 115 -5.06 6.56 12.99
CA ARG A 115 -5.60 5.66 14.01
C ARG A 115 -4.49 5.15 14.95
N GLN A 116 -3.35 4.76 14.43
CA GLN A 116 -2.20 4.32 15.24
C GLN A 116 -1.72 5.43 16.19
N TRP A 117 -1.67 6.68 15.74
CA TRP A 117 -1.35 7.81 16.59
C TRP A 117 -2.40 8.03 17.67
N GLN A 118 -3.68 7.91 17.34
CA GLN A 118 -4.77 8.01 18.33
C GLN A 118 -4.70 6.88 19.36
N THR A 119 -4.28 5.69 18.94
CA THR A 119 -4.04 4.56 19.85
C THR A 119 -2.91 4.86 20.83
N LEU A 120 -1.75 5.30 20.31
CA LEU A 120 -0.52 5.43 21.10
C LEU A 120 -0.48 6.69 21.97
N PHE A 121 -0.99 7.82 21.46
CA PHE A 121 -0.77 9.13 22.07
C PHE A 121 -2.04 9.86 22.52
N TYR A 122 -3.23 9.34 22.18
CA TYR A 122 -4.50 9.99 22.48
C TYR A 122 -5.50 9.08 23.21
N GLU A 123 -4.99 8.13 24.02
CA GLU A 123 -5.81 7.26 24.89
C GLU A 123 -6.93 6.54 24.14
N GLN A 124 -6.65 6.11 22.88
CA GLN A 124 -7.61 5.44 22.00
C GLN A 124 -8.89 6.28 21.72
N ARG A 125 -8.81 7.58 21.82
CA ARG A 125 -9.91 8.49 21.47
C ARG A 125 -9.99 8.64 19.96
N TYR A 126 -10.58 7.65 19.31
CA TYR A 126 -10.69 7.61 17.84
C TYR A 126 -11.68 8.65 17.33
N SER A 127 -11.27 9.43 16.34
CA SER A 127 -12.09 10.44 15.69
C SER A 127 -11.80 10.48 14.19
N GLN A 128 -12.85 10.33 13.37
CA GLN A 128 -12.82 10.50 11.90
C GLN A 128 -11.79 9.61 11.16
N THR A 129 -11.45 8.45 11.70
CA THR A 129 -10.47 7.54 11.10
C THR A 129 -11.09 6.33 10.42
N ILE A 130 -12.36 6.05 10.66
CA ILE A 130 -13.05 4.89 10.07
C ILE A 130 -13.58 5.27 8.68
N LEU A 131 -13.28 4.43 7.69
CA LEU A 131 -13.69 4.59 6.29
C LEU A 131 -14.77 3.53 5.95
N ASN A 132 -15.98 3.73 6.44
CA ASN A 132 -17.09 2.78 6.34
C ASN A 132 -18.15 3.19 5.30
N ASP A 133 -17.79 3.92 4.28
CA ASP A 133 -18.70 4.45 3.24
C ASP A 133 -19.13 3.42 2.19
N GLY A 134 -18.70 2.17 2.31
CA GLY A 134 -19.12 1.07 1.44
C GLY A 134 -18.56 1.10 0.01
N VAL A 135 -17.48 1.85 -0.25
CA VAL A 135 -16.84 1.85 -1.57
C VAL A 135 -16.24 0.49 -1.88
N ASP A 136 -16.66 -0.12 -2.98
CA ASP A 136 -16.13 -1.37 -3.51
C ASP A 136 -15.05 -1.07 -4.56
N PHE A 137 -13.78 -1.16 -4.17
CA PHE A 137 -12.66 -0.82 -5.06
C PHE A 137 -12.52 -1.78 -6.24
N VAL A 138 -12.96 -3.03 -6.11
CA VAL A 138 -12.99 -3.97 -7.23
C VAL A 138 -13.97 -3.49 -8.29
N LYS A 139 -15.21 -3.25 -7.91
CA LYS A 139 -16.25 -2.78 -8.86
C LYS A 139 -15.91 -1.43 -9.49
N VAL A 140 -15.38 -0.49 -8.69
CA VAL A 140 -14.95 0.82 -9.20
C VAL A 140 -13.85 0.66 -10.25
N SER A 141 -12.84 -0.16 -9.97
CA SER A 141 -11.72 -0.40 -10.90
C SER A 141 -12.16 -1.10 -12.18
N GLU A 142 -13.05 -2.09 -12.07
CA GLU A 142 -13.64 -2.78 -13.22
C GLU A 142 -14.49 -1.83 -14.07
N ALA A 143 -15.30 -0.98 -13.46
CA ALA A 143 -16.07 0.05 -14.16
C ALA A 143 -15.20 1.05 -14.92
N MET A 144 -13.96 1.28 -14.49
CA MET A 144 -12.96 2.10 -15.17
C MET A 144 -12.15 1.32 -16.21
N GLY A 145 -12.40 0.01 -16.38
CA GLY A 145 -11.79 -0.84 -17.40
C GLY A 145 -10.52 -1.58 -16.98
N ALA A 146 -10.11 -1.53 -15.71
CA ALA A 146 -9.02 -2.33 -15.18
C ALA A 146 -9.52 -3.73 -14.77
N LYS A 147 -8.61 -4.69 -14.68
CA LYS A 147 -8.88 -5.93 -13.93
C LYS A 147 -8.79 -5.63 -12.44
N ALA A 148 -9.59 -6.35 -11.63
CA ALA A 148 -9.50 -6.19 -10.18
C ALA A 148 -9.77 -7.51 -9.45
N ILE A 149 -9.12 -7.70 -8.30
CA ILE A 149 -9.23 -8.91 -7.47
C ILE A 149 -9.28 -8.48 -6.02
N ARG A 150 -10.19 -9.06 -5.25
CA ARG A 150 -10.20 -8.94 -3.79
C ARG A 150 -9.43 -10.10 -3.17
N VAL A 151 -8.55 -9.78 -2.22
CA VAL A 151 -7.74 -10.73 -1.46
C VAL A 151 -8.08 -10.55 0.02
N THR A 152 -8.57 -11.60 0.65
CA THR A 152 -9.02 -11.56 2.06
C THR A 152 -8.28 -12.53 2.95
N LYS A 153 -7.53 -13.46 2.36
CA LYS A 153 -6.81 -14.52 3.07
C LYS A 153 -5.37 -14.62 2.63
N MET A 154 -4.51 -15.11 3.52
CA MET A 154 -3.08 -15.24 3.26
C MET A 154 -2.78 -16.17 2.06
N GLU A 155 -3.50 -17.27 1.93
CA GLU A 155 -3.33 -18.23 0.84
C GLU A 155 -3.70 -17.68 -0.55
N GLU A 156 -4.48 -16.60 -0.61
CA GLU A 156 -4.88 -15.95 -1.85
C GLU A 156 -3.81 -14.96 -2.38
N VAL A 157 -2.89 -14.51 -1.51
CA VAL A 157 -1.93 -13.44 -1.83
C VAL A 157 -1.00 -13.83 -2.97
N GLU A 158 -0.34 -14.97 -2.86
CA GLU A 158 0.65 -15.39 -3.86
C GLU A 158 0.01 -15.66 -5.24
N PRO A 159 -1.12 -16.37 -5.35
CA PRO A 159 -1.82 -16.50 -6.63
C PRO A 159 -2.26 -15.16 -7.24
N ALA A 160 -2.79 -14.24 -6.42
CA ALA A 160 -3.22 -12.92 -6.89
C ALA A 160 -2.05 -12.07 -7.37
N LEU A 161 -0.93 -12.06 -6.65
CA LEU A 161 0.29 -11.35 -7.05
C LEU A 161 0.88 -11.93 -8.36
N LYS A 162 0.94 -13.25 -8.51
CA LYS A 162 1.39 -13.89 -9.75
C LYS A 162 0.52 -13.48 -10.94
N MET A 163 -0.79 -13.49 -10.76
CA MET A 163 -1.74 -13.03 -11.79
C MET A 163 -1.52 -11.55 -12.12
N ALA A 164 -1.32 -10.71 -11.10
CA ALA A 164 -1.08 -9.28 -11.29
C ALA A 164 0.21 -9.00 -12.04
N LEU A 165 1.30 -9.68 -11.68
CA LEU A 165 2.61 -9.52 -12.31
C LEU A 165 2.64 -10.01 -13.77
N SER A 166 1.75 -10.93 -14.14
CA SER A 166 1.60 -11.42 -15.51
C SER A 166 0.52 -10.70 -16.33
N SER A 167 -0.14 -9.69 -15.75
CA SER A 167 -1.21 -8.97 -16.45
C SER A 167 -0.65 -8.11 -17.58
N GLU A 168 -1.30 -8.13 -18.73
CA GLU A 168 -0.95 -7.30 -19.89
C GLU A 168 -1.45 -5.85 -19.79
N GLY A 169 -2.34 -5.57 -18.85
CA GLY A 169 -2.91 -4.25 -18.58
C GLY A 169 -2.95 -3.93 -17.09
N PRO A 170 -3.52 -2.76 -16.72
CA PRO A 170 -3.67 -2.38 -15.33
C PRO A 170 -4.52 -3.38 -14.54
N ILE A 171 -4.07 -3.71 -13.34
CA ILE A 171 -4.77 -4.60 -12.43
C ILE A 171 -4.71 -4.04 -11.01
N VAL A 172 -5.83 -4.15 -10.29
CA VAL A 172 -5.99 -3.68 -8.92
C VAL A 172 -6.18 -4.87 -8.00
N LEU A 173 -5.38 -4.95 -6.94
CA LEU A 173 -5.55 -5.91 -5.85
C LEU A 173 -6.08 -5.18 -4.61
N ASP A 174 -7.30 -5.47 -4.20
CA ASP A 174 -7.92 -4.96 -2.96
C ASP A 174 -7.67 -5.97 -1.84
N CYS A 175 -6.56 -5.78 -1.10
CA CYS A 175 -6.12 -6.66 -0.02
C CYS A 175 -6.70 -6.18 1.31
N TRP A 176 -7.66 -6.91 1.85
CA TRP A 176 -8.28 -6.61 3.15
C TRP A 176 -7.38 -7.10 4.28
N ILE A 177 -6.79 -6.15 4.98
CA ILE A 177 -5.84 -6.41 6.06
C ILE A 177 -6.43 -6.04 7.41
N ASP A 178 -5.78 -6.48 8.49
CA ASP A 178 -6.17 -6.16 9.85
C ASP A 178 -6.20 -4.64 10.10
N GLN A 179 -7.29 -4.19 10.72
CA GLN A 179 -7.54 -2.78 11.02
C GLN A 179 -6.58 -2.20 12.05
N ASP A 180 -6.20 -2.98 13.04
CA ASP A 180 -5.44 -2.52 14.20
C ASP A 180 -3.94 -2.84 14.12
N LEU A 181 -3.48 -3.31 12.96
CA LEU A 181 -2.06 -3.55 12.74
C LEU A 181 -1.29 -2.23 12.76
N SER A 182 -0.29 -2.16 13.62
CA SER A 182 0.59 -1.00 13.76
C SER A 182 1.92 -1.18 13.05
N VAL A 183 2.56 -0.05 12.73
CA VAL A 183 3.93 -0.01 12.20
C VAL A 183 4.90 0.13 13.36
N TYR A 184 5.86 -0.77 13.44
CA TYR A 184 6.97 -0.72 14.37
C TYR A 184 8.29 -1.08 13.65
N PRO A 185 9.47 -0.67 14.17
CA PRO A 185 9.65 0.27 15.29
C PRO A 185 9.27 1.71 14.93
N MET A 186 9.05 2.54 15.95
CA MET A 186 8.76 3.96 15.81
C MET A 186 9.69 4.81 16.68
N VAL A 187 9.91 6.07 16.25
CA VAL A 187 10.57 7.10 17.06
C VAL A 187 9.52 8.16 17.42
N PRO A 188 9.37 8.54 18.70
CA PRO A 188 8.45 9.60 19.09
C PRO A 188 8.79 10.92 18.41
N ALA A 189 7.80 11.75 18.11
CA ALA A 189 8.02 13.05 17.49
C ALA A 189 8.92 13.93 18.36
N GLY A 190 10.03 14.41 17.78
CA GLY A 190 11.04 15.23 18.47
C GLY A 190 12.05 14.48 19.33
N ALA A 191 11.96 13.14 19.38
CA ALA A 191 12.90 12.30 20.10
C ALA A 191 14.14 11.97 19.26
N SER A 192 15.21 11.53 19.94
CA SER A 192 16.41 10.99 19.30
C SER A 192 16.12 9.63 18.64
N LEU A 193 16.92 9.25 17.65
CA LEU A 193 16.86 7.90 17.06
C LEU A 193 17.18 6.79 18.06
N ASP A 194 17.87 7.10 19.16
CA ASP A 194 18.15 6.16 20.25
C ASP A 194 16.91 5.87 21.12
N GLU A 195 15.85 6.67 20.98
CA GLU A 195 14.58 6.53 21.71
C GLU A 195 13.53 5.76 20.91
N VAL A 196 14.00 4.92 19.99
CA VAL A 196 13.13 4.02 19.22
C VAL A 196 12.40 3.05 20.15
N PHE A 197 11.12 2.82 19.89
CA PHE A 197 10.30 1.84 20.60
C PHE A 197 9.61 0.89 19.64
N ASP A 198 9.29 -0.29 20.11
CA ASP A 198 8.52 -1.29 19.38
C ASP A 198 7.23 -1.72 20.12
N GLU A 199 6.57 -2.75 19.60
CA GLU A 199 5.30 -3.21 20.15
C GLU A 199 5.41 -3.71 21.61
N GLU A 200 6.55 -4.31 21.99
CA GLU A 200 6.76 -4.84 23.33
C GLU A 200 6.91 -3.73 24.38
N ASP A 201 7.43 -2.57 23.96
CA ASP A 201 7.59 -1.41 24.83
C ASP A 201 6.25 -0.74 25.14
N VAL A 202 5.28 -0.82 24.23
CA VAL A 202 3.94 -0.26 24.42
C VAL A 202 3.05 -1.13 25.33
N LYS A 203 3.33 -2.44 25.40
CA LYS A 203 2.57 -3.39 26.21
C LYS A 203 2.97 -3.42 27.71
N LYS A 204 3.99 -2.68 28.08
CA LYS A 204 4.45 -2.49 29.47
C LYS A 204 3.72 -1.34 30.15
#